data_fa317b87423997e8b19f4ce4469d486a
#
_entry.id   fa317b87423997e8b19f4ce4469d486a
#
_cell.length_a   1.000
_cell.length_b   1.000
_cell.length_c   1.000
_cell.angle_alpha   90.00
_cell.angle_beta   90.00
_cell.angle_gamma   90.00
#
_symmetry.space_group_name_H-M   'P 1'
#
loop_
_entity.id
_entity.type
_entity.pdbx_description
1 polymer ?
#
loop_
_entity_poly.entity_id
_entity_poly.type
_entity_poly.pdbx_seq_one_letter_code
_entity_poly.pdbx_strand_id
1 'polypeptide(L)'
;MSEAQDLKKAGLKATGPRLRILEILEHSHLKHMSAEDMYKALLDVGEDAGLATVYRVLTQFEAAGLVVRHNFDSGHSVFELNRGSHHDHMVCLKTGRVIEFENDEIEALQRRIAAEHGYELEDHSLVLYVRPKDSNKQ
;
A
#
# COMPACT_ATOMS: atom_id res chain seq x y z
N MET A 1 -15.14 -10.58 9.16
CA MET A 1 -15.89 -10.50 7.89
C MET A 1 -15.14 -11.23 6.81
N SER A 2 -15.86 -11.81 5.88
CA SER A 2 -15.24 -12.54 4.79
C SER A 2 -14.81 -11.58 3.68
N GLU A 3 -13.86 -12.03 2.88
CA GLU A 3 -13.41 -11.28 1.70
C GLU A 3 -14.55 -11.04 0.72
N ALA A 4 -15.45 -12.02 0.58
CA ALA A 4 -16.60 -11.86 -0.31
C ALA A 4 -17.50 -10.71 0.13
N GLN A 5 -17.69 -10.55 1.44
CA GLN A 5 -18.51 -9.47 1.98
C GLN A 5 -17.81 -8.12 1.78
N ASP A 6 -16.50 -8.08 1.94
CA ASP A 6 -15.72 -6.86 1.73
C ASP A 6 -15.82 -6.40 0.28
N LEU A 7 -15.73 -7.34 -0.68
CA LEU A 7 -15.88 -7.02 -2.09
C LEU A 7 -17.28 -6.49 -2.39
N LYS A 8 -18.30 -7.12 -1.82
CA LYS A 8 -19.68 -6.70 -2.05
C LYS A 8 -19.92 -5.28 -1.52
N LYS A 9 -19.40 -4.97 -0.35
CA LYS A 9 -19.51 -3.62 0.22
C LYS A 9 -18.83 -2.57 -0.64
N ALA A 10 -17.74 -2.95 -1.31
CA ALA A 10 -17.02 -2.06 -2.21
C ALA A 10 -17.64 -1.97 -3.58
N GLY A 11 -18.76 -2.68 -3.82
CA GLY A 11 -19.43 -2.68 -5.10
C GLY A 11 -18.79 -3.58 -6.14
N LEU A 12 -18.00 -4.55 -5.71
CA LEU A 12 -17.28 -5.45 -6.59
C LEU A 12 -17.84 -6.86 -6.50
N LYS A 13 -17.95 -7.50 -7.66
CA LYS A 13 -18.38 -8.88 -7.74
C LYS A 13 -17.27 -9.79 -7.20
N ALA A 14 -17.66 -10.80 -6.43
CA ALA A 14 -16.71 -11.78 -5.89
C ALA A 14 -16.35 -12.77 -6.99
N THR A 15 -15.13 -12.64 -7.52
CA THR A 15 -14.59 -13.60 -8.49
C THR A 15 -13.41 -14.31 -7.87
N GLY A 16 -12.99 -15.44 -8.44
CA GLY A 16 -11.85 -16.19 -7.93
C GLY A 16 -10.61 -15.34 -7.74
N PRO A 17 -10.13 -14.64 -8.78
CA PRO A 17 -8.94 -13.80 -8.65
C PRO A 17 -9.09 -12.70 -7.61
N ARG A 18 -10.23 -12.01 -7.57
CA ARG A 18 -10.46 -10.95 -6.58
C ARG A 18 -10.43 -11.47 -5.15
N LEU A 19 -11.10 -12.58 -4.89
CA LEU A 19 -11.12 -13.19 -3.56
C LEU A 19 -9.73 -13.60 -3.12
N ARG A 20 -8.97 -14.21 -4.01
CA ARG A 20 -7.64 -14.70 -3.67
C ARG A 20 -6.67 -13.54 -3.43
N ILE A 21 -6.74 -12.51 -4.26
CA ILE A 21 -5.87 -11.35 -4.10
C ILE A 21 -6.16 -10.64 -2.78
N LEU A 22 -7.44 -10.45 -2.45
CA LEU A 22 -7.80 -9.81 -1.18
C LEU A 22 -7.34 -10.65 0.01
N GLU A 23 -7.50 -11.96 -0.07
CA GLU A 23 -7.04 -12.87 0.98
C GLU A 23 -5.53 -12.75 1.21
N ILE A 24 -4.76 -12.72 0.12
CA ILE A 24 -3.31 -12.58 0.23
C ILE A 24 -2.94 -11.24 0.85
N LEU A 25 -3.59 -10.16 0.45
CA LEU A 25 -3.34 -8.84 1.03
C LEU A 25 -3.61 -8.82 2.53
N GLU A 26 -4.63 -9.53 2.96
CA GLU A 26 -5.00 -9.55 4.38
C GLU A 26 -4.06 -10.41 5.24
N HIS A 27 -3.52 -11.47 4.68
CA HIS A 27 -2.76 -12.45 5.45
C HIS A 27 -1.26 -12.44 5.19
N SER A 28 -0.80 -11.68 4.20
CA SER A 28 0.63 -11.58 3.91
C SER A 28 1.35 -10.75 4.98
N HIS A 29 2.55 -11.15 5.33
CA HIS A 29 3.40 -10.32 6.17
C HIS A 29 4.09 -9.21 5.38
N LEU A 30 4.00 -9.23 4.06
CA LEU A 30 4.38 -8.10 3.24
C LEU A 30 3.19 -7.15 3.17
N LYS A 31 3.28 -6.03 3.85
CA LYS A 31 2.20 -5.06 3.87
C LYS A 31 2.12 -4.22 2.61
N HIS A 32 3.23 -4.10 1.90
CA HIS A 32 3.33 -3.34 0.66
C HIS A 32 3.74 -4.31 -0.43
N MET A 33 2.86 -4.58 -1.36
CA MET A 33 3.09 -5.56 -2.42
C MET A 33 2.98 -4.89 -3.78
N SER A 34 3.97 -5.12 -4.64
CA SER A 34 3.85 -4.76 -6.05
C SER A 34 2.94 -5.76 -6.75
N ALA A 35 2.54 -5.45 -7.98
CA ALA A 35 1.77 -6.40 -8.77
C ALA A 35 2.59 -7.69 -9.01
N GLU A 36 3.89 -7.57 -9.18
CA GLU A 36 4.76 -8.73 -9.36
C GLU A 36 4.83 -9.58 -8.10
N ASP A 37 4.90 -8.95 -6.93
CA ASP A 37 4.86 -9.69 -5.65
C ASP A 37 3.57 -10.47 -5.53
N MET A 38 2.46 -9.85 -5.87
CA MET A 38 1.15 -10.49 -5.82
C MET A 38 1.08 -11.64 -6.83
N TYR A 39 1.61 -11.43 -8.02
CA TYR A 39 1.64 -12.48 -9.04
C TYR A 39 2.38 -13.71 -8.54
N LYS A 40 3.55 -13.52 -7.93
CA LYS A 40 4.33 -14.63 -7.38
C LYS A 40 3.58 -15.34 -6.25
N ALA A 41 2.92 -14.57 -5.39
CA ALA A 41 2.14 -15.15 -4.30
C ALA A 41 0.98 -16.00 -4.83
N LEU A 42 0.34 -15.55 -5.90
CA LEU A 42 -0.73 -16.32 -6.53
C LEU A 42 -0.22 -17.61 -7.12
N LEU A 43 0.94 -17.58 -7.78
CA LEU A 43 1.54 -18.80 -8.30
C LEU A 43 1.83 -19.80 -7.19
N ASP A 44 2.29 -19.32 -6.04
CA ASP A 44 2.61 -20.19 -4.90
C ASP A 44 1.39 -20.92 -4.36
N VAL A 45 0.20 -20.31 -4.48
CA VAL A 45 -1.03 -20.95 -4.00
C VAL A 45 -1.81 -21.64 -5.13
N GLY A 46 -1.21 -21.73 -6.32
CA GLY A 46 -1.81 -22.44 -7.44
C GLY A 46 -2.90 -21.68 -8.19
N GLU A 47 -2.98 -20.40 -7.99
CA GLU A 47 -3.95 -19.57 -8.72
C GLU A 47 -3.37 -19.16 -10.06
N ASP A 48 -4.08 -19.48 -11.13
CA ASP A 48 -3.62 -19.20 -12.49
C ASP A 48 -4.18 -17.86 -12.98
N ALA A 49 -3.52 -16.78 -12.57
CA ALA A 49 -3.88 -15.44 -13.02
C ALA A 49 -2.65 -14.76 -13.58
N GLY A 50 -2.76 -14.19 -14.77
CA GLY A 50 -1.65 -13.49 -15.38
C GLY A 50 -1.37 -12.15 -14.73
N LEU A 51 -0.17 -11.62 -14.95
CA LEU A 51 0.25 -10.36 -14.37
C LEU A 51 -0.70 -9.21 -14.74
N ALA A 52 -1.17 -9.19 -16.00
CA ALA A 52 -2.10 -8.16 -16.44
C ALA A 52 -3.42 -8.20 -15.66
N THR A 53 -3.91 -9.41 -15.37
CA THR A 53 -5.12 -9.58 -14.57
C THR A 53 -4.88 -9.09 -13.14
N VAL A 54 -3.74 -9.43 -12.55
CA VAL A 54 -3.37 -8.99 -11.21
C VAL A 54 -3.37 -7.46 -11.13
N TYR A 55 -2.72 -6.83 -12.09
CA TYR A 55 -2.64 -5.37 -12.12
C TYR A 55 -4.03 -4.74 -12.25
N ARG A 56 -4.87 -5.31 -13.11
CA ARG A 56 -6.25 -4.82 -13.29
C ARG A 56 -7.05 -4.92 -12.00
N VAL A 57 -6.95 -6.06 -11.31
CA VAL A 57 -7.69 -6.25 -10.05
C VAL A 57 -7.22 -5.26 -9.00
N LEU A 58 -5.90 -5.07 -8.85
CA LEU A 58 -5.36 -4.12 -7.89
C LEU A 58 -5.81 -2.69 -8.21
N THR A 59 -5.87 -2.34 -9.49
CA THR A 59 -6.35 -1.03 -9.91
C THR A 59 -7.84 -0.86 -9.60
N GLN A 60 -8.63 -1.92 -9.77
CA GLN A 60 -10.05 -1.90 -9.41
C GLN A 60 -10.23 -1.76 -7.89
N PHE A 61 -9.38 -2.43 -7.12
CA PHE A 61 -9.41 -2.31 -5.66
C PHE A 61 -9.04 -0.90 -5.22
N GLU A 62 -8.09 -0.28 -5.89
CA GLU A 62 -7.73 1.11 -5.60
C GLU A 62 -8.91 2.04 -5.85
N ALA A 63 -9.54 1.91 -7.00
CA ALA A 63 -10.70 2.74 -7.35
C ALA A 63 -11.86 2.56 -6.38
N ALA A 64 -11.99 1.35 -5.82
CA ALA A 64 -13.06 1.04 -4.86
C ALA A 64 -12.69 1.38 -3.41
N GLY A 65 -11.48 1.86 -3.17
CA GLY A 65 -11.05 2.24 -1.83
C GLY A 65 -10.60 1.09 -0.96
N LEU A 66 -10.43 -0.11 -1.51
CA LEU A 66 -9.96 -1.26 -0.75
C LEU A 66 -8.46 -1.26 -0.52
N VAL A 67 -7.72 -0.71 -1.45
CA VAL A 67 -6.26 -0.60 -1.33
C VAL A 67 -5.83 0.82 -1.63
N VAL A 68 -4.63 1.13 -1.15
CA VAL A 68 -3.94 2.39 -1.44
C VAL A 68 -2.72 2.06 -2.27
N ARG A 69 -2.52 2.80 -3.35
CA ARG A 69 -1.33 2.68 -4.17
C ARG A 69 -0.30 3.70 -3.74
N HIS A 70 0.93 3.26 -3.59
CA HIS A 70 2.06 4.14 -3.32
C HIS A 70 3.03 4.08 -4.48
N ASN A 71 3.32 5.24 -5.05
CA ASN A 71 4.26 5.36 -6.16
C ASN A 71 5.56 5.94 -5.62
N PHE A 72 6.38 5.08 -5.05
CA PHE A 72 7.66 5.49 -4.50
C PHE A 72 8.68 5.63 -5.62
N ASP A 73 9.74 6.38 -5.33
CA ASP A 73 10.76 6.70 -6.31
C ASP A 73 11.68 5.51 -6.62
N SER A 74 11.24 4.31 -6.33
CA SER A 74 11.97 3.08 -6.63
C SER A 74 11.61 2.48 -7.99
N GLY A 75 10.72 3.14 -8.72
CA GLY A 75 10.41 2.77 -10.09
C GLY A 75 9.18 1.90 -10.30
N HIS A 76 8.51 1.47 -9.24
CA HIS A 76 7.28 0.70 -9.38
C HIS A 76 6.32 0.98 -8.22
N SER A 77 5.04 0.72 -8.47
CA SER A 77 4.00 0.93 -7.48
C SER A 77 3.89 -0.23 -6.53
N VAL A 78 3.56 0.05 -5.29
CA VAL A 78 3.18 -0.97 -4.32
C VAL A 78 1.78 -0.67 -3.81
N PHE A 79 1.09 -1.70 -3.35
CA PHE A 79 -0.29 -1.61 -2.90
C PHE A 79 -0.38 -2.14 -1.47
N GLU A 80 -1.22 -1.52 -0.67
CA GLU A 80 -1.51 -2.02 0.67
C GLU A 80 -3.00 -1.89 0.95
N LEU A 81 -3.50 -2.72 1.85
CA LEU A 81 -4.90 -2.62 2.27
C LEU A 81 -5.16 -1.26 2.91
N ASN A 82 -6.29 -0.68 2.56
CA ASN A 82 -6.72 0.57 3.17
C ASN A 82 -7.43 0.25 4.48
N ARG A 83 -6.72 0.40 5.58
CA ARG A 83 -7.25 0.09 6.91
C ARG A 83 -7.82 1.31 7.61
N GLY A 84 -7.92 2.44 6.89
CA GLY A 84 -8.49 3.65 7.44
C GLY A 84 -7.55 4.46 8.31
N SER A 85 -6.36 3.96 8.60
CA SER A 85 -5.37 4.71 9.37
C SER A 85 -4.37 5.34 8.44
N HIS A 86 -3.92 6.54 8.81
CA HIS A 86 -2.90 7.25 8.04
C HIS A 86 -1.53 6.96 8.63
N HIS A 87 -0.55 6.72 7.78
CA HIS A 87 0.82 6.62 8.21
C HIS A 87 1.75 7.09 7.10
N ASP A 88 2.94 7.49 7.50
CA ASP A 88 3.99 7.94 6.59
C ASP A 88 4.91 6.78 6.28
N HIS A 89 5.77 6.95 5.30
CA HIS A 89 6.61 5.86 4.82
C HIS A 89 8.07 6.27 4.72
N MET A 90 8.96 5.33 4.99
CA MET A 90 10.37 5.43 4.64
C MET A 90 10.68 4.35 3.61
N VAL A 91 11.41 4.71 2.58
CA VAL A 91 11.86 3.75 1.56
C VAL A 91 13.37 3.69 1.59
N CYS A 92 13.90 2.49 1.83
CA CYS A 92 15.34 2.30 1.82
C CYS A 92 15.81 2.15 0.37
N LEU A 93 16.65 3.08 -0.07
CA LEU A 93 17.12 3.07 -1.45
C LEU A 93 18.06 1.91 -1.74
N LYS A 94 18.68 1.36 -0.71
CA LYS A 94 19.59 0.23 -0.88
C LYS A 94 18.87 -1.11 -1.00
N THR A 95 17.85 -1.33 -0.19
CA THR A 95 17.17 -2.63 -0.11
C THR A 95 15.79 -2.64 -0.72
N GLY A 96 15.18 -1.46 -0.92
CA GLY A 96 13.80 -1.34 -1.37
C GLY A 96 12.79 -1.55 -0.25
N ARG A 97 13.25 -1.79 0.97
CA ARG A 97 12.35 -2.02 2.10
C ARG A 97 11.53 -0.78 2.39
N VAL A 98 10.25 -0.98 2.66
CA VAL A 98 9.32 0.10 3.03
C VAL A 98 8.97 -0.04 4.49
N ILE A 99 9.12 1.04 5.25
CA ILE A 99 8.85 1.09 6.67
C ILE A 99 7.75 2.12 6.90
N GLU A 100 6.72 1.73 7.63
CA GLU A 100 5.64 2.65 8.01
C GLU A 100 5.99 3.29 9.35
N PHE A 101 5.64 4.54 9.50
CA PHE A 101 5.81 5.22 10.77
C PHE A 101 4.75 6.30 10.97
N GLU A 102 4.54 6.69 12.21
CA GLU A 102 3.69 7.80 12.58
C GLU A 102 4.47 8.69 13.53
N ASN A 103 4.27 10.00 13.42
CA ASN A 103 4.92 10.94 14.32
C ASN A 103 4.02 12.15 14.52
N ASP A 104 3.55 12.32 15.75
CA ASP A 104 2.62 13.39 16.08
C ASP A 104 3.22 14.78 15.90
N GLU A 105 4.53 14.91 16.13
CA GLU A 105 5.20 16.20 15.96
C GLU A 105 5.25 16.63 14.51
N ILE A 106 5.49 15.69 13.60
CA ILE A 106 5.48 15.99 12.18
C ILE A 106 4.09 16.43 11.76
N GLU A 107 3.06 15.73 12.21
CA GLU A 107 1.69 16.07 11.84
C GLU A 107 1.27 17.42 12.39
N ALA A 108 1.64 17.71 13.63
CA ALA A 108 1.34 19.00 14.24
C ALA A 108 2.05 20.14 13.50
N LEU A 109 3.29 19.92 13.08
CA LEU A 109 4.05 20.91 12.34
C LEU A 109 3.42 21.17 10.96
N GLN A 110 2.96 20.15 10.30
CA GLN A 110 2.30 20.30 9.00
C GLN A 110 1.03 21.10 9.10
N ARG A 111 0.21 20.86 10.14
CA ARG A 111 -1.01 21.63 10.38
C ARG A 111 -0.69 23.09 10.66
N ARG A 112 0.35 23.33 11.43
CA ARG A 112 0.76 24.69 11.76
C ARG A 112 1.23 25.44 10.52
N ILE A 113 2.01 24.79 9.67
CA ILE A 113 2.48 25.43 8.44
C ILE A 113 1.31 25.78 7.54
N ALA A 114 0.35 24.87 7.38
CA ALA A 114 -0.83 25.15 6.57
C ALA A 114 -1.59 26.34 7.13
N ALA A 115 -1.79 26.39 8.45
CA ALA A 115 -2.52 27.47 9.10
C ALA A 115 -1.80 28.80 8.94
N GLU A 116 -0.48 28.82 9.01
CA GLU A 116 0.30 30.05 8.84
C GLU A 116 0.14 30.62 7.44
N HIS A 117 -0.18 29.80 6.46
CA HIS A 117 -0.42 30.23 5.09
C HIS A 117 -1.90 30.46 4.79
N GLY A 118 -2.76 30.36 5.79
CA GLY A 118 -4.18 30.61 5.63
C GLY A 118 -4.99 29.39 5.19
N TYR A 119 -4.46 28.19 5.38
CA TYR A 119 -5.11 26.96 4.94
C TYR A 119 -5.36 26.01 6.11
N GLU A 120 -6.28 25.11 5.88
CA GLU A 120 -6.56 24.00 6.78
C GLU A 120 -6.03 22.73 6.13
N LEU A 121 -5.23 21.94 6.85
CA LEU A 121 -4.65 20.72 6.30
C LEU A 121 -5.73 19.67 6.15
N GLU A 122 -5.92 19.17 4.95
CA GLU A 122 -6.89 18.12 4.68
C GLU A 122 -6.24 16.74 4.63
N ASP A 123 -5.11 16.65 3.98
CA ASP A 123 -4.40 15.38 3.86
C ASP A 123 -2.96 15.66 3.51
N HIS A 124 -2.10 14.66 3.67
CA HIS A 124 -0.70 14.80 3.27
C HIS A 124 -0.13 13.43 2.90
N SER A 125 0.99 13.48 2.20
CA SER A 125 1.74 12.28 1.85
C SER A 125 3.21 12.58 2.11
N LEU A 126 3.83 11.80 2.96
CA LEU A 126 5.24 11.99 3.33
C LEU A 126 6.01 10.70 3.08
N VAL A 127 7.04 10.79 2.27
CA VAL A 127 7.92 9.66 2.00
C VAL A 127 9.34 10.12 2.24
N LEU A 128 10.04 9.41 3.11
CA LEU A 128 11.46 9.65 3.33
C LEU A 128 12.25 8.60 2.57
N TYR A 129 13.19 9.04 1.76
CA TYR A 129 14.07 8.14 1.03
C TYR A 129 15.37 8.03 1.82
N VAL A 130 15.65 6.85 2.32
CA VAL A 130 16.71 6.68 3.31
C VAL A 130 17.72 5.63 2.88
N ARG A 131 18.84 5.61 3.55
CA ARG A 131 19.86 4.58 3.42
C ARG A 131 20.23 4.10 4.81
N PRO A 132 20.70 2.85 4.94
CA PRO A 132 21.15 2.38 6.26
C PRO A 132 22.18 3.33 6.85
N LYS A 133 22.05 3.57 8.13
CA LYS A 133 22.85 4.57 8.82
C LYS A 133 24.33 4.25 8.89
N ASP A 134 24.63 2.97 8.98
CA ASP A 134 26.00 2.49 9.05
C ASP A 134 26.11 1.27 8.16
N SER A 135 26.95 1.35 7.11
CA SER A 135 27.10 0.26 6.16
C SER A 135 27.56 -1.03 6.80
N ASN A 136 28.24 -0.96 7.93
CA ASN A 136 28.71 -2.15 8.64
C ASN A 136 27.60 -2.89 9.36
N LYS A 137 26.42 -2.32 9.45
CA LYS A 137 25.29 -2.92 10.17
C LYS A 137 24.24 -3.50 9.25
N GLN A 138 24.58 -3.68 8.01
CA GLN A 138 23.66 -4.19 7.00
C GLN A 138 23.75 -5.69 6.74
#